data_a232648781bfc30cea71a42dccd077b8
#
_entry.id   a232648781bfc30cea71a42dccd077b8
#
_cell.length_a   1.000
_cell.length_b   1.000
_cell.length_c   1.000
_cell.angle_alpha   90.00
_cell.angle_beta   90.00
_cell.angle_gamma   90.00
#
_symmetry.space_group_name_H-M   'P 1'
#
loop_
_entity.id
_entity.type
_entity.pdbx_description
1 polymer ?
#
loop_
_entity_poly.entity_id
_entity_poly.type
_entity_poly.pdbx_seq_one_letter_code
_entity_poly.pdbx_strand_id
1 'polypeptide(L)'
;MCLKITVIGGGNVGTLISAQFSNKGHQVTLYTRNTTKWHNELIVFDNDSNTKITSYLYKITDNLSESVKDSELIIVTLPAFALQNLLAKLIKENISDKILCFYHGTGGGEILAQTLLDNNVVICGVQRICSVARLD
;
A
#
# COMPACT_ATOMS: atom_id res chain seq x y z
N MET A 1 2.84 9.84 16.59
CA MET A 1 2.81 8.37 16.43
C MET A 1 3.35 8.01 15.04
N CYS A 2 4.29 7.12 14.97
CA CYS A 2 4.87 6.66 13.70
C CYS A 2 4.45 5.20 13.47
N LEU A 3 3.67 4.97 12.43
CA LEU A 3 3.27 3.62 12.02
C LEU A 3 4.24 3.05 11.00
N LYS A 4 4.41 1.74 11.02
CA LYS A 4 5.07 0.98 9.95
C LYS A 4 4.02 0.53 8.94
N ILE A 5 4.10 1.07 7.74
CA ILE A 5 3.09 0.89 6.70
C ILE A 5 3.72 0.21 5.49
N THR A 6 3.09 -0.82 4.97
CA THR A 6 3.42 -1.38 3.67
C THR A 6 2.35 -1.00 2.66
N VAL A 7 2.76 -0.42 1.56
CA VAL A 7 1.89 -0.14 0.41
C VAL A 7 2.21 -1.15 -0.69
N ILE A 8 1.22 -1.93 -1.09
CA ILE A 8 1.33 -2.94 -2.14
C ILE A 8 0.80 -2.37 -3.45
N GLY A 9 1.70 -2.12 -4.38
CA GLY A 9 1.42 -1.58 -5.70
C GLY A 9 2.16 -0.29 -6.01
N GLY A 10 3.04 -0.33 -6.99
CA GLY A 10 3.84 0.82 -7.46
C GLY A 10 3.18 1.61 -8.61
N GLY A 11 1.85 1.66 -8.65
CA GLY A 11 1.10 2.47 -9.61
C GLY A 11 0.81 3.88 -9.10
N ASN A 12 -0.02 4.62 -9.84
CA ASN A 12 -0.37 6.01 -9.51
C ASN A 12 -0.88 6.19 -8.06
N VAL A 13 -1.79 5.33 -7.65
CA VAL A 13 -2.41 5.40 -6.31
C VAL A 13 -1.43 4.98 -5.22
N GLY A 14 -0.72 3.88 -5.41
CA GLY A 14 0.20 3.37 -4.41
C GLY A 14 1.36 4.32 -4.12
N THR A 15 1.94 4.92 -5.14
CA THR A 15 3.02 5.89 -4.96
C THR A 15 2.55 7.19 -4.33
N LEU A 16 1.37 7.68 -4.70
CA LEU A 16 0.77 8.86 -4.06
C LEU A 16 0.53 8.62 -2.56
N ILE A 17 -0.10 7.51 -2.20
CA ILE A 17 -0.36 7.14 -0.80
C ILE A 17 0.96 6.99 -0.04
N SER A 18 1.94 6.34 -0.64
CA SER A 18 3.27 6.16 -0.04
C SER A 18 3.91 7.51 0.28
N ALA A 19 3.85 8.45 -0.65
CA ALA A 19 4.37 9.80 -0.44
C ALA A 19 3.62 10.55 0.66
N GLN A 20 2.29 10.48 0.68
CA GLN A 20 1.46 11.17 1.66
C GLN A 20 1.71 10.67 3.09
N PHE A 21 1.73 9.35 3.30
CA PHE A 21 2.02 8.78 4.62
C PHE A 21 3.47 9.03 5.07
N SER A 22 4.42 8.92 4.14
CA SER A 22 5.81 9.22 4.45
C SER A 22 6.01 10.70 4.83
N ASN A 23 5.34 11.61 4.13
CA ASN A 23 5.38 13.04 4.47
C ASN A 23 4.77 13.36 5.85
N LYS A 24 3.88 12.51 6.34
CA LYS A 24 3.28 12.62 7.69
C LYS A 24 4.14 11.96 8.79
N GLY A 25 5.33 11.48 8.45
CA GLY A 25 6.27 10.90 9.41
C GLY A 25 6.09 9.40 9.68
N HIS A 26 5.33 8.70 8.84
CA HIS A 26 5.22 7.24 8.94
C HIS A 26 6.36 6.54 8.19
N GLN A 27 6.72 5.35 8.66
CA GLN A 27 7.71 4.50 8.02
C GLN A 27 7.07 3.67 6.92
N VAL A 28 7.26 4.07 5.67
CA VAL A 28 6.56 3.48 4.53
C VAL A 28 7.49 2.58 3.71
N THR A 29 7.08 1.32 3.53
CA THR A 29 7.68 0.37 2.59
C THR A 29 6.78 0.24 1.36
N LEU A 30 7.33 0.45 0.17
CA LEU A 30 6.64 0.20 -1.09
C LEU A 30 7.01 -1.18 -1.62
N TYR A 31 6.01 -2.06 -1.73
CA TYR A 31 6.15 -3.34 -2.41
C TYR A 31 5.73 -3.19 -3.88
N THR A 32 6.66 -3.46 -4.78
CA THR A 32 6.43 -3.39 -6.23
C THR A 32 7.27 -4.42 -6.97
N ARG A 33 6.75 -4.95 -8.08
CA ARG A 33 7.47 -5.90 -8.93
C ARG A 33 8.68 -5.29 -9.64
N ASN A 34 8.62 -3.99 -9.91
CA ASN A 34 9.70 -3.27 -10.58
C ASN A 34 10.30 -2.22 -9.63
N THR A 35 11.25 -2.66 -8.82
CA THR A 35 11.92 -1.81 -7.83
C THR A 35 12.84 -0.76 -8.47
N THR A 36 13.35 -1.01 -9.66
CA THR A 36 14.26 -0.09 -10.35
C THR A 36 13.59 1.13 -10.94
N LYS A 37 12.26 1.10 -11.05
CA LYS A 37 11.47 2.23 -11.54
C LYS A 37 11.42 3.39 -10.53
N TRP A 38 11.63 3.09 -9.25
CA TRP A 38 11.38 4.02 -8.16
C TRP A 38 12.65 4.34 -7.39
N HIS A 39 12.75 5.58 -6.92
CA HIS A 39 13.73 6.03 -5.95
C HIS A 39 13.05 6.18 -4.59
N ASN A 40 13.85 6.14 -3.52
CA ASN A 40 13.31 6.36 -2.17
C ASN A 40 12.71 7.75 -2.00
N GLU A 41 13.21 8.73 -2.75
CA GLU A 41 12.62 10.06 -2.80
C GLU A 41 11.44 10.07 -3.76
N LEU A 42 10.28 10.49 -3.26
CA LEU A 42 9.06 10.70 -4.04
C LEU A 42 8.68 12.18 -4.01
N ILE A 43 8.44 12.72 -5.19
CA ILE A 43 8.01 14.09 -5.37
C ILE A 43 6.59 14.10 -5.91
N VAL A 44 5.69 14.78 -5.20
CA VAL A 44 4.29 14.95 -5.60
C VAL A 44 4.02 16.44 -5.80
N PHE A 45 3.51 16.78 -6.97
CA PHE A 45 2.99 18.12 -7.25
C PHE A 45 1.48 18.11 -7.10
N ASP A 46 0.98 19.00 -6.26
CA ASP A 46 -0.46 19.26 -6.13
C ASP A 46 -0.79 20.47 -7.00
N ASN A 47 -1.50 20.22 -8.10
CA ASN A 47 -1.84 21.25 -9.07
C ASN A 47 -2.92 22.21 -8.54
N ASP A 48 -3.76 21.75 -7.61
CA ASP A 48 -4.85 22.57 -7.09
C ASP A 48 -4.32 23.62 -6.09
N SER A 49 -3.42 23.21 -5.22
CA SER A 49 -2.80 24.10 -4.24
C SER A 49 -1.48 24.73 -4.71
N ASN A 50 -0.98 24.32 -5.88
CA ASN A 50 0.33 24.71 -6.42
C ASN A 50 1.46 24.44 -5.41
N THR A 51 1.39 23.33 -4.71
CA THR A 51 2.37 22.92 -3.71
C THR A 51 3.14 21.67 -4.15
N LYS A 52 4.35 21.52 -3.59
CA LYS A 52 5.21 20.37 -3.83
C LYS A 52 5.45 19.65 -2.50
N ILE A 53 5.22 18.34 -2.50
CA ILE A 53 5.55 17.45 -1.38
C ILE A 53 6.76 16.63 -1.79
N THR A 54 7.83 16.67 -0.99
CA THR A 54 8.97 15.76 -1.12
C THR A 54 8.98 14.85 0.09
N SER A 55 8.98 13.54 -0.16
CA SER A 55 8.95 12.52 0.89
C SER A 55 9.95 11.42 0.62
N TYR A 56 10.35 10.71 1.67
CA TYR A 56 11.36 9.67 1.58
C TYR A 56 10.79 8.35 2.10
N LEU A 57 10.77 7.34 1.22
CA LEU A 57 10.37 6.00 1.60
C LEU A 57 11.43 5.33 2.46
N TYR A 58 11.00 4.56 3.42
CA TYR A 58 11.89 3.73 4.22
C TYR A 58 12.54 2.64 3.35
N LYS A 59 11.75 1.98 2.49
CA LYS A 59 12.19 0.88 1.66
C LYS A 59 11.34 0.70 0.41
N ILE A 60 11.98 0.19 -0.64
CA ILE A 60 11.32 -0.33 -1.84
C ILE A 60 11.79 -1.76 -2.03
N THR A 61 10.87 -2.70 -2.18
CA THR A 61 11.20 -4.12 -2.31
C THR A 61 10.20 -4.89 -3.19
N ASP A 62 10.66 -5.95 -3.82
CA ASP A 62 9.84 -6.96 -4.51
C ASP A 62 9.66 -8.24 -3.69
N ASN A 63 10.19 -8.26 -2.47
CA ASN A 63 10.03 -9.36 -1.52
C ASN A 63 8.83 -9.10 -0.60
N LEU A 64 7.73 -9.85 -0.82
CA LEU A 64 6.50 -9.67 -0.07
C LEU A 64 6.69 -9.97 1.43
N SER A 65 7.36 -11.08 1.75
CA SER A 65 7.61 -11.49 3.14
C SER A 65 8.34 -10.40 3.93
N GLU A 66 9.40 -9.85 3.34
CA GLU A 66 10.16 -8.76 3.92
C GLU A 66 9.31 -7.48 4.09
N SER A 67 8.45 -7.19 3.10
CA SER A 67 7.66 -5.96 3.11
C SER A 67 6.61 -5.95 4.21
N VAL A 68 5.99 -7.09 4.52
CA VAL A 68 4.87 -7.18 5.47
C VAL A 68 5.30 -7.56 6.89
N LYS A 69 6.52 -8.06 7.08
CA LYS A 69 7.01 -8.61 8.34
C LYS A 69 6.76 -7.68 9.54
N ASP A 70 7.19 -6.45 9.43
CA ASP A 70 7.15 -5.48 10.53
C ASP A 70 6.02 -4.47 10.40
N SER A 71 5.18 -4.56 9.37
CA SER A 71 4.09 -3.60 9.16
C SER A 71 2.94 -3.81 10.14
N GLU A 72 2.35 -2.70 10.53
CA GLU A 72 1.12 -2.63 11.32
C GLU A 72 -0.10 -2.46 10.40
N LEU A 73 0.11 -1.74 9.29
CA LEU A 73 -0.90 -1.47 8.28
C LEU A 73 -0.38 -1.87 6.90
N ILE A 74 -1.16 -2.69 6.21
CA ILE A 74 -0.89 -3.11 4.82
C ILE A 74 -1.98 -2.50 3.94
N ILE A 75 -1.57 -1.65 3.00
CA ILE A 75 -2.50 -0.99 2.07
C ILE A 75 -2.33 -1.63 0.69
N VAL A 76 -3.40 -2.19 0.16
CA VAL A 76 -3.43 -2.82 -1.17
C VAL A 76 -4.03 -1.85 -2.17
N THR A 77 -3.24 -1.48 -3.19
CA THR A 77 -3.66 -0.55 -4.26
C THR A 77 -3.69 -1.23 -5.63
N LEU A 78 -3.70 -2.56 -5.64
CA LEU A 78 -3.74 -3.34 -6.87
C LEU A 78 -5.14 -3.37 -7.48
N PRO A 79 -5.25 -3.48 -8.81
CA PRO A 79 -6.54 -3.68 -9.48
C PRO A 79 -7.15 -5.04 -9.11
N ALA A 80 -8.47 -5.16 -9.22
CA ALA A 80 -9.24 -6.32 -8.79
C ALA A 80 -8.71 -7.66 -9.35
N PHE A 81 -8.29 -7.68 -10.61
CA PHE A 81 -7.78 -8.90 -11.25
C PHE A 81 -6.47 -9.44 -10.62
N ALA A 82 -5.72 -8.60 -9.90
CA ALA A 82 -4.47 -8.99 -9.26
C ALA A 82 -4.65 -9.43 -7.79
N LEU A 83 -5.83 -9.20 -7.20
CA LEU A 83 -6.07 -9.44 -5.77
C LEU A 83 -6.00 -10.91 -5.40
N GLN A 84 -6.56 -11.80 -6.22
CA GLN A 84 -6.54 -13.23 -5.95
C GLN A 84 -5.11 -13.79 -5.84
N ASN A 85 -4.24 -13.37 -6.75
CA ASN A 85 -2.82 -13.78 -6.73
C ASN A 85 -2.10 -13.21 -5.51
N LEU A 86 -2.35 -11.94 -5.17
CA LEU A 86 -1.78 -11.34 -3.97
C LEU A 86 -2.22 -12.07 -2.70
N LEU A 87 -3.51 -12.33 -2.55
CA LEU A 87 -4.05 -13.00 -1.37
C LEU A 87 -3.50 -14.42 -1.22
N ALA A 88 -3.36 -15.17 -2.33
CA ALA A 88 -2.72 -16.48 -2.33
C ALA A 88 -1.28 -16.46 -1.82
N LYS A 89 -0.57 -15.35 -1.99
CA LYS A 89 0.76 -15.13 -1.42
C LYS A 89 0.68 -14.69 0.04
N LEU A 90 -0.22 -13.77 0.38
CA LEU A 90 -0.37 -13.24 1.74
C LEU A 90 -0.79 -14.32 2.76
N ILE A 91 -1.56 -15.32 2.35
CA ILE A 91 -1.93 -16.45 3.22
C ILE A 91 -0.70 -17.20 3.77
N LYS A 92 0.39 -17.19 3.02
CA LYS A 92 1.65 -17.85 3.42
C LYS A 92 2.49 -17.01 4.36
N GLU A 93 2.14 -15.74 4.53
CA GLU A 93 2.84 -14.81 5.41
C GLU A 93 2.14 -14.70 6.78
N ASN A 94 2.91 -14.41 7.80
CA ASN A 94 2.31 -14.10 9.10
C ASN A 94 1.86 -12.63 9.12
N ILE A 95 0.57 -12.42 8.88
CA ILE A 95 -0.06 -11.10 8.94
C ILE A 95 -1.10 -10.99 10.09
N SER A 96 -1.03 -11.89 11.06
CA SER A 96 -1.85 -11.82 12.28
C SER A 96 -1.64 -10.49 13.00
N ASP A 97 -2.69 -9.97 13.59
CA ASP A 97 -2.71 -8.72 14.34
C ASP A 97 -2.37 -7.46 13.50
N LYS A 98 -2.43 -7.59 12.17
CA LYS A 98 -2.23 -6.47 11.25
C LYS A 98 -3.55 -5.98 10.68
N ILE A 99 -3.54 -4.75 10.17
CA ILE A 99 -4.66 -4.16 9.44
C ILE A 99 -4.37 -4.32 7.94
N LEU A 100 -5.27 -4.97 7.22
CA LEU A 100 -5.23 -5.10 5.75
C LEU A 100 -6.31 -4.20 5.15
N CYS A 101 -5.89 -3.15 4.46
CA CYS A 101 -6.77 -2.15 3.88
C CYS A 101 -6.74 -2.20 2.35
N PHE A 102 -7.90 -2.41 1.74
CA PHE A 102 -8.06 -2.33 0.29
C PHE A 102 -8.39 -0.90 -0.13
N TYR A 103 -7.50 -0.29 -0.85
CA TYR A 103 -7.67 1.05 -1.36
C TYR A 103 -8.26 0.96 -2.77
N HIS A 104 -9.52 1.10 -2.90
CA HIS A 104 -10.56 0.71 -3.82
C HIS A 104 -11.33 -0.52 -3.32
N GLY A 105 -12.03 -0.35 -2.21
CA GLY A 105 -12.85 -1.40 -1.61
C GLY A 105 -14.11 -1.79 -2.41
N THR A 106 -14.22 -1.35 -3.65
CA THR A 106 -15.37 -1.67 -4.52
C THR A 106 -15.20 -2.97 -5.32
N GLY A 107 -14.03 -3.57 -5.27
CA GLY A 107 -13.70 -4.76 -6.05
C GLY A 107 -13.96 -6.11 -5.37
N GLY A 108 -14.59 -6.12 -4.18
CA GLY A 108 -14.85 -7.34 -3.42
C GLY A 108 -13.61 -7.97 -2.77
N GLY A 109 -12.49 -7.24 -2.74
CA GLY A 109 -11.23 -7.72 -2.17
C GLY A 109 -11.36 -8.07 -0.69
N GLU A 110 -12.15 -7.29 0.05
CA GLU A 110 -12.43 -7.52 1.47
C GLU A 110 -13.17 -8.83 1.69
N ILE A 111 -14.14 -9.16 0.86
CA ILE A 111 -14.89 -10.41 0.95
C ILE A 111 -13.98 -11.60 0.65
N LEU A 112 -13.19 -11.49 -0.42
CA LEU A 112 -12.22 -12.52 -0.78
C LEU A 112 -11.18 -12.71 0.31
N ALA A 113 -10.68 -11.63 0.91
CA ALA A 113 -9.73 -11.69 2.01
C ALA A 113 -10.30 -12.36 3.25
N GLN A 114 -11.55 -12.07 3.62
CA GLN A 114 -12.22 -12.72 4.75
C GLN A 114 -12.35 -14.24 4.59
N THR A 115 -12.52 -14.72 3.35
CA THR A 115 -12.64 -16.16 3.10
C THR A 115 -11.29 -16.89 3.12
N LEU A 116 -10.18 -16.18 2.90
CA LEU A 116 -8.86 -16.77 2.71
C LEU A 116 -7.91 -16.52 3.88
N LEU A 117 -8.13 -15.49 4.69
CA LEU A 117 -7.24 -15.08 5.77
C LEU A 117 -7.77 -15.49 7.14
N ASP A 118 -6.85 -15.61 8.09
CA ASP A 118 -7.18 -15.90 9.48
C ASP A 118 -7.97 -14.76 10.13
N ASN A 119 -8.77 -15.09 11.13
CA ASN A 119 -9.65 -14.17 11.86
C ASN A 119 -8.92 -13.08 12.66
N ASN A 120 -7.59 -13.19 12.82
CA ASN A 120 -6.79 -12.20 13.55
C ASN A 120 -6.36 -11.01 12.70
N VAL A 121 -6.76 -10.95 11.43
CA VAL A 121 -6.48 -9.81 10.55
C VAL A 121 -7.68 -8.89 10.52
N VAL A 122 -7.45 -7.60 10.79
CA VAL A 122 -8.49 -6.58 10.62
C VAL A 122 -8.54 -6.20 9.15
N ILE A 123 -9.68 -6.45 8.50
CA ILE A 123 -9.86 -6.18 7.07
C ILE A 123 -10.77 -4.96 6.90
N CYS A 124 -10.33 -4.01 6.12
CA CYS A 124 -11.11 -2.82 5.76
C CYS A 124 -10.93 -2.45 4.29
N GLY A 125 -11.85 -1.65 3.77
CA GLY A 125 -11.78 -1.12 2.42
C GLY A 125 -12.17 0.34 2.39
N VAL A 126 -11.49 1.11 1.54
CA VAL A 126 -11.80 2.51 1.29
C VAL A 126 -12.64 2.60 0.03
N GLN A 127 -13.86 3.05 0.16
CA GLN A 127 -14.81 3.12 -0.95
C GLN A 127 -14.37 4.09 -2.05
N ARG A 128 -13.75 5.22 -1.66
CA ARG A 128 -13.27 6.24 -2.58
C ARG A 128 -11.86 6.64 -2.24
N ILE A 129 -11.07 6.86 -3.27
CA ILE A 129 -9.74 7.46 -3.10
C ILE A 129 -9.85 8.95 -2.86
N CYS A 130 -9.05 9.44 -1.92
CA CYS A 130 -9.06 10.86 -1.52
C CYS A 130 -8.41 11.78 -2.56
N SER A 131 -7.51 11.23 -3.36
CA SER A 131 -6.71 12.00 -4.31
C SER A 131 -6.40 11.17 -5.55
N VAL A 132 -6.29 11.81 -6.70
CA VAL A 132 -5.91 11.19 -7.97
C VAL A 132 -4.56 11.74 -8.40
N ALA A 133 -3.64 10.87 -8.78
CA ALA A 133 -2.35 11.26 -9.32
C ALA A 133 -2.08 10.58 -10.66
N ARG A 134 -1.19 11.16 -11.43
CA ARG A 134 -0.57 10.55 -12.60
C ARG A 134 0.93 10.50 -12.39
N LEU A 135 1.54 9.45 -12.87
CA LEU A 135 2.99 9.33 -12.90
C LEU A 135 3.49 10.01 -14.18
N ASP A 136 4.48 10.87 -14.06
CA ASP A 136 5.20 11.48 -15.17
C ASP A 136 6.37 10.59 -15.60
#